data_02860d035e25d7b2f3f0fc31009d7278
#
_entry.id   02860d035e25d7b2f3f0fc31009d7278
#
_cell.length_a   1.000
_cell.length_b   1.000
_cell.length_c   1.000
_cell.angle_alpha   90.00
_cell.angle_beta   90.00
_cell.angle_gamma   90.00
#
_symmetry.space_group_name_H-M   'P 1'
#
loop_
_entity.id
_entity.type
_entity.pdbx_description
1 polymer ?
#
loop_
_entity_poly.entity_id
_entity_poly.type
_entity_poly.pdbx_seq_one_letter_code
_entity_poly.pdbx_strand_id
1 'polypeptide(L)'
;MRVPVLRAHCEAITFECEKPITEDQVRAIMAQAPGVKIVDDRAKNYFPMPIDASGQDDVLVGRIRKDLSDPSGHSISMFVAADQLLKGAALNAVQIAELLPERAMA
;
A
#
# COMPACT_ATOMS: atom_id res chain seq x y z
N MET A 1 -13.17 0.85 -11.43
CA MET A 1 -13.11 -0.21 -12.47
C MET A 1 -13.50 -1.54 -11.84
N ARG A 2 -14.13 -2.44 -12.55
CA ARG A 2 -14.45 -3.81 -12.12
C ARG A 2 -13.63 -4.77 -12.95
N VAL A 3 -13.00 -5.75 -12.30
CA VAL A 3 -12.17 -6.77 -12.94
C VAL A 3 -12.54 -8.15 -12.42
N PRO A 4 -12.34 -9.24 -13.19
CA PRO A 4 -12.79 -10.58 -12.84
C PRO A 4 -11.84 -11.26 -11.84
N VAL A 5 -11.66 -10.67 -10.66
CA VAL A 5 -10.95 -11.26 -9.53
C VAL A 5 -11.92 -11.61 -8.41
N LEU A 6 -11.69 -12.73 -7.74
CA LEU A 6 -12.61 -13.23 -6.72
C LEU A 6 -12.49 -12.44 -5.42
N ARG A 7 -11.28 -12.03 -5.05
CA ARG A 7 -10.97 -11.38 -3.77
C ARG A 7 -9.75 -10.49 -3.91
N ALA A 8 -9.63 -9.51 -3.03
CA ALA A 8 -8.64 -8.44 -2.97
C ALA A 8 -8.87 -7.32 -4.00
N HIS A 9 -8.49 -6.13 -3.61
CA HIS A 9 -8.52 -4.93 -4.45
C HIS A 9 -7.11 -4.53 -4.85
N CYS A 10 -6.98 -3.96 -6.05
CA CYS A 10 -5.75 -3.33 -6.50
C CYS A 10 -6.02 -1.88 -6.87
N GLU A 11 -5.03 -1.02 -6.59
CA GLU A 11 -5.08 0.40 -6.90
C GLU A 11 -3.76 0.86 -7.50
N ALA A 12 -3.83 1.63 -8.57
CA ALA A 12 -2.72 2.42 -9.07
C ALA A 12 -2.84 3.82 -8.45
N ILE A 13 -1.86 4.18 -7.65
CA ILE A 13 -1.86 5.42 -6.87
C ILE A 13 -0.73 6.32 -7.38
N THR A 14 -1.04 7.58 -7.64
CA THR A 14 -0.05 8.64 -7.80
C THR A 14 -0.33 9.70 -6.74
N PHE A 15 0.70 10.11 -6.03
CA PHE A 15 0.61 11.14 -5.01
C PHE A 15 1.72 12.17 -5.18
N GLU A 16 1.44 13.40 -4.77
CA GLU A 16 2.37 14.52 -4.78
C GLU A 16 2.69 14.92 -3.35
N CYS A 17 3.97 15.22 -3.08
CA CYS A 17 4.47 15.70 -1.79
C CYS A 17 4.80 17.19 -1.86
N GLU A 18 4.76 17.88 -0.73
CA GLU A 18 5.19 19.28 -0.65
C GLU A 18 6.67 19.47 -0.99
N LYS A 19 7.49 18.47 -0.75
CA LYS A 19 8.93 18.47 -1.03
C LYS A 19 9.26 17.37 -2.02
N PRO A 20 10.30 17.55 -2.85
CA PRO A 20 10.81 16.50 -3.73
C PRO A 20 11.11 15.22 -2.94
N ILE A 21 10.72 14.09 -3.50
CA ILE A 21 10.92 12.77 -2.86
C ILE A 21 11.49 11.79 -3.88
N THR A 22 12.34 10.87 -3.40
CA THR A 22 12.93 9.82 -4.23
C THR A 22 12.24 8.48 -4.02
N GLU A 23 12.37 7.59 -5.01
CA GLU A 23 11.87 6.22 -4.91
C GLU A 23 12.47 5.48 -3.70
N ASP A 24 13.77 5.68 -3.43
CA ASP A 24 14.45 5.02 -2.31
C ASP A 24 13.94 5.51 -0.96
N GLN A 25 13.64 6.80 -0.84
CA GLN A 25 13.00 7.35 0.37
C GLN A 25 11.61 6.74 0.60
N VAL A 26 10.80 6.65 -0.45
CA VAL A 26 9.47 6.01 -0.35
C VAL A 26 9.61 4.54 0.03
N ARG A 27 10.55 3.79 -0.57
CA ARG A 27 10.82 2.39 -0.21
C ARG A 27 11.22 2.25 1.25
N ALA A 28 12.12 3.10 1.73
CA ALA A 28 12.56 3.07 3.13
C ALA A 28 11.39 3.34 4.10
N ILE A 29 10.52 4.30 3.79
CA ILE A 29 9.33 4.61 4.59
C ILE A 29 8.36 3.42 4.59
N MET A 30 8.04 2.88 3.41
CA MET A 30 7.10 1.77 3.28
C MET A 30 7.61 0.49 3.94
N ALA A 31 8.93 0.24 3.91
CA ALA A 31 9.53 -0.93 4.55
C ALA A 31 9.39 -0.92 6.09
N GLN A 32 9.21 0.25 6.68
CA GLN A 32 9.05 0.42 8.13
C GLN A 32 7.59 0.64 8.55
N ALA A 33 6.70 0.86 7.58
CA ALA A 33 5.30 1.14 7.87
C ALA A 33 4.58 -0.12 8.37
N PRO A 34 3.90 -0.06 9.52
CA PRO A 34 3.13 -1.19 10.02
C PRO A 34 1.98 -1.54 9.09
N GLY A 35 1.74 -2.84 8.85
CA GLY A 35 0.68 -3.32 7.97
C GLY A 35 0.97 -3.11 6.48
N VAL A 36 2.23 -2.85 6.11
CA VAL A 36 2.67 -2.71 4.73
C VAL A 36 3.80 -3.69 4.44
N LYS A 37 3.74 -4.35 3.29
CA LYS A 37 4.79 -5.24 2.80
C LYS A 37 5.16 -4.85 1.37
N ILE A 38 6.46 -4.64 1.13
CA ILE A 38 6.96 -4.35 -0.22
C ILE A 38 7.06 -5.65 -1.00
N VAL A 39 6.43 -5.66 -2.17
CA VAL A 39 6.48 -6.73 -3.18
C VAL A 39 6.85 -6.07 -4.50
N ASP A 40 8.14 -5.95 -4.78
CA ASP A 40 8.63 -5.20 -5.94
C ASP A 40 9.97 -5.77 -6.42
N ASP A 41 9.95 -6.99 -6.96
CA ASP A 41 11.12 -7.64 -7.54
C ASP A 41 11.20 -7.30 -9.04
N ARG A 42 11.96 -6.26 -9.34
CA ARG A 42 12.14 -5.77 -10.72
C ARG A 42 12.84 -6.79 -11.63
N ALA A 43 13.74 -7.59 -11.08
CA ALA A 43 14.48 -8.57 -11.86
C ALA A 43 13.57 -9.71 -12.35
N LYS A 44 12.61 -10.10 -11.54
CA LYS A 44 11.61 -11.11 -11.87
C LYS A 44 10.33 -10.54 -12.45
N ASN A 45 10.24 -9.22 -12.59
CA ASN A 45 9.01 -8.51 -12.98
C ASN A 45 7.81 -8.92 -12.10
N TYR A 46 8.07 -9.06 -10.79
CA TYR A 46 7.07 -9.46 -9.81
C TYR A 46 6.63 -8.25 -8.97
N PHE A 47 5.35 -8.07 -8.86
CA PHE A 47 4.70 -6.93 -8.19
C PHE A 47 3.39 -7.40 -7.53
N PRO A 48 2.73 -6.59 -6.67
CA PRO A 48 1.54 -7.00 -5.96
C PRO A 48 0.43 -7.50 -6.87
N MET A 49 -0.19 -8.62 -6.50
CA MET A 49 -1.33 -9.20 -7.20
C MET A 49 -2.46 -9.52 -6.22
N PRO A 50 -3.74 -9.51 -6.66
CA PRO A 50 -4.87 -9.87 -5.81
C PRO A 50 -4.73 -11.25 -5.17
N ILE A 51 -4.19 -12.22 -5.90
CA ILE A 51 -4.00 -13.58 -5.39
C ILE A 51 -3.02 -13.62 -4.21
N ASP A 52 -2.01 -12.77 -4.22
CA ASP A 52 -1.02 -12.69 -3.13
C ASP A 52 -1.57 -11.96 -1.91
N ALA A 53 -2.43 -10.97 -2.15
CA ALA A 53 -3.04 -10.15 -1.09
C ALA A 53 -4.22 -10.86 -0.42
N SER A 54 -4.87 -11.79 -1.09
CA SER A 54 -6.03 -12.50 -0.55
C SER A 54 -5.69 -13.28 0.72
N GLY A 55 -6.39 -13.03 1.82
CA GLY A 55 -6.16 -13.65 3.12
C GLY A 55 -4.95 -13.10 3.88
N GLN A 56 -4.32 -12.03 3.39
CA GLN A 56 -3.20 -11.36 4.06
C GLN A 56 -3.68 -10.13 4.84
N ASP A 57 -3.05 -9.91 5.99
CA ASP A 57 -3.33 -8.73 6.83
C ASP A 57 -2.64 -7.47 6.28
N ASP A 58 -1.51 -7.63 5.62
CA ASP A 58 -0.71 -6.53 5.11
C ASP A 58 -1.22 -6.03 3.75
N VAL A 59 -1.05 -4.74 3.52
CA VAL A 59 -1.17 -4.11 2.20
C VAL A 59 0.14 -4.34 1.45
N LEU A 60 0.05 -4.99 0.29
CA LEU A 60 1.19 -5.22 -0.59
C LEU A 60 1.42 -3.98 -1.46
N VAL A 61 2.65 -3.47 -1.47
CA VAL A 61 3.04 -2.28 -2.22
C VAL A 61 4.19 -2.61 -3.15
N GLY A 62 4.09 -2.18 -4.41
CA GLY A 62 5.15 -2.36 -5.39
C GLY A 62 5.07 -1.37 -6.54
N ARG A 63 5.91 -1.57 -7.53
CA ARG A 63 6.04 -0.67 -8.68
C ARG A 63 6.23 0.80 -8.28
N ILE A 64 6.98 1.02 -7.20
CA ILE A 64 7.31 2.36 -6.71
C ILE A 64 8.24 3.01 -7.74
N ARG A 65 7.79 4.12 -8.30
CA ARG A 65 8.49 4.83 -9.38
C ARG A 65 8.16 6.31 -9.40
N LYS A 66 9.06 7.11 -9.96
CA LYS A 66 8.76 8.52 -10.24
C LYS A 66 7.59 8.64 -11.21
N ASP A 67 6.77 9.64 -11.01
CA ASP A 67 5.79 10.04 -12.01
C ASP A 67 6.51 10.81 -13.12
N LEU A 68 6.51 10.23 -14.32
CA LEU A 68 7.17 10.84 -15.49
C LEU A 68 6.46 12.09 -16.02
N SER A 69 5.21 12.32 -15.61
CA SER A 69 4.45 13.52 -15.96
C SER A 69 4.80 14.72 -15.10
N ASP A 70 5.47 14.49 -13.95
CA ASP A 70 5.91 15.54 -13.03
C ASP A 70 7.43 15.73 -13.08
N PRO A 71 7.93 16.75 -13.81
CA PRO A 71 9.36 17.04 -13.88
C PRO A 71 9.93 17.63 -12.58
N SER A 72 9.08 18.08 -11.65
CA SER A 72 9.51 18.68 -10.39
C SER A 72 10.07 17.66 -9.38
N GLY A 73 9.74 16.37 -9.57
CA GLY A 73 10.19 15.30 -8.69
C GLY A 73 9.43 15.20 -7.37
N HIS A 74 8.26 15.81 -7.27
CA HIS A 74 7.40 15.76 -6.09
C HIS A 74 6.45 14.57 -6.11
N SER A 75 6.26 13.92 -7.27
CA SER A 75 5.25 12.89 -7.48
C SER A 75 5.84 11.50 -7.63
N ILE A 76 5.20 10.56 -6.94
CA ILE A 76 5.52 9.13 -6.98
C ILE A 76 4.27 8.35 -7.37
N SER A 77 4.45 7.38 -8.25
CA SER A 77 3.44 6.39 -8.57
C SER A 77 3.78 5.05 -7.94
N MET A 78 2.78 4.33 -7.47
CA MET A 78 2.92 2.98 -6.95
C MET A 78 1.69 2.14 -7.25
N PHE A 79 1.80 0.83 -7.08
CA PHE A 79 0.70 -0.11 -7.21
C PHE A 79 0.53 -0.86 -5.90
N VAL A 80 -0.71 -0.98 -5.44
CA VAL A 80 -1.03 -1.64 -4.18
C VAL A 80 -2.06 -2.74 -4.40
N ALA A 81 -1.98 -3.78 -3.57
CA ALA A 81 -2.99 -4.83 -3.48
C ALA A 81 -3.29 -5.12 -2.01
N ALA A 82 -4.56 -5.23 -1.65
CA ALA A 82 -4.98 -5.49 -0.27
C ALA A 82 -6.26 -6.32 -0.23
N ASP A 83 -6.42 -7.10 0.84
CA ASP A 83 -7.66 -7.82 1.11
C ASP A 83 -8.70 -6.86 1.69
N GLN A 84 -9.74 -6.57 0.91
CA GLN A 84 -10.80 -5.66 1.30
C GLN A 84 -11.65 -6.17 2.47
N LEU A 85 -11.68 -7.47 2.73
CA LEU A 85 -12.43 -8.05 3.83
C LEU A 85 -11.67 -8.00 5.16
N LEU A 86 -10.34 -7.89 5.10
CA LEU A 86 -9.45 -7.77 6.25
C LEU A 86 -9.05 -6.30 6.47
N LYS A 87 -8.02 -5.83 5.80
CA LYS A 87 -7.50 -4.46 5.98
C LYS A 87 -8.52 -3.39 5.57
N GLY A 88 -9.34 -3.66 4.58
CA GLY A 88 -10.42 -2.76 4.17
C GLY A 88 -11.66 -2.78 5.07
N ALA A 89 -11.77 -3.73 6.02
CA ALA A 89 -12.97 -3.91 6.86
C ALA A 89 -12.61 -4.36 8.29
N ALA A 90 -12.76 -5.66 8.58
CA ALA A 90 -12.73 -6.19 9.95
C ALA A 90 -11.39 -5.96 10.66
N LEU A 91 -10.28 -6.26 10.01
CA LEU A 91 -8.94 -6.09 10.60
C LEU A 91 -8.65 -4.61 10.91
N ASN A 92 -9.03 -3.71 10.03
CA ASN A 92 -8.82 -2.28 10.23
C ASN A 92 -9.60 -1.74 11.44
N ALA A 93 -10.83 -2.22 11.64
CA ALA A 93 -11.62 -1.87 12.81
C ALA A 93 -10.97 -2.34 14.12
N VAL A 94 -10.43 -3.56 14.14
CA VAL A 94 -9.70 -4.10 15.31
C VAL A 94 -8.44 -3.27 15.58
N GLN A 95 -7.64 -3.00 14.56
CA GLN A 95 -6.40 -2.21 14.71
C GLN A 95 -6.67 -0.77 15.18
N ILE A 96 -7.76 -0.15 14.74
CA ILE A 96 -8.18 1.17 15.25
C ILE A 96 -8.56 1.07 16.73
N ALA A 97 -9.30 0.03 17.12
CA ALA A 97 -9.68 -0.18 18.51
C ALA A 97 -8.47 -0.38 19.42
N GLU A 98 -7.43 -1.08 18.96
CA GLU A 98 -6.17 -1.29 19.69
C GLU A 98 -5.40 0.02 19.94
N LEU A 99 -5.60 1.04 19.10
CA LEU A 99 -4.97 2.35 19.26
C LEU A 99 -5.73 3.27 20.23
N LEU A 100 -6.93 2.92 20.64
CA LEU A 100 -7.69 3.73 21.59
C LEU A 100 -7.06 3.61 22.99
N PRO A 101 -6.83 4.73 23.69
CA PRO A 101 -6.36 4.70 25.06
C PRO A 101 -7.34 3.93 25.96
N GLU A 102 -6.84 3.11 26.87
CA GLU A 102 -7.69 2.37 27.83
C GLU A 102 -8.70 3.26 28.57
N ARG A 103 -8.36 4.53 28.81
CA ARG A 103 -9.24 5.52 29.45
C ARG A 103 -10.44 5.95 28.59
N ALA A 104 -10.37 5.75 27.29
CA ALA A 104 -11.48 6.07 26.39
C ALA A 104 -12.49 4.92 26.26
N MET A 105 -12.14 3.75 26.81
CA MET A 105 -12.97 2.54 26.77
C MET A 105 -13.62 2.22 28.14
N ALA A 106 -13.35 3.05 29.14
CA ALA A 106 -13.91 2.90 30.48
C ALA A 106 -15.28 3.63 30.63
#